data_88ad3302a8a5acec5934cb6ca4c6bc0b
#
_entry.id   88ad3302a8a5acec5934cb6ca4c6bc0b
#
_cell.length_a   1.000
_cell.length_b   1.000
_cell.length_c   1.000
_cell.angle_alpha   90.00
_cell.angle_beta   90.00
_cell.angle_gamma   90.00
#
_symmetry.space_group_name_H-M   'P 1'
#
loop_
_entity.id
_entity.type
_entity.pdbx_description
1 polymer ?
#
loop_
_entity_poly.entity_id
_entity_poly.type
_entity_poly.pdbx_seq_one_letter_code
_entity_poly.pdbx_strand_id
1 'polypeptide(L)'
;LPHKPAEIAEVSKASGVSVEKLQARAAALHESNPMLGHRGCRLGITYPEIYEMQARAILEAAANVVAAGGKPVQLEIMIPLVGFKAELDRLAARIAQVAEDIKKAKGSVPEYMIGTMIELPRAALRAAEIAETAEFFSFGTNDLTQTTLGLSRDDAGMFLNDYINKGVIARDPFVSIDVDGVGELIRIATTRGRQTRNSLKLGICGEHGGDPESVKFCHEIGLDYVSCSPFRLLTARLAAAQAVLQERQAGQESKNLLRNPGSGTS
;
A
#
# COMPACT_ATOMS: atom_id res chain seq x y z
N LEU A 1 -3.89 -8.39 -20.51
CA LEU A 1 -4.34 -9.33 -21.53
C LEU A 1 -4.06 -8.76 -22.93
N PRO A 2 -3.64 -9.57 -23.91
CA PRO A 2 -3.50 -9.10 -25.29
C PRO A 2 -4.87 -8.79 -25.87
N HIS A 3 -5.06 -7.56 -26.35
CA HIS A 3 -6.33 -7.10 -26.92
C HIS A 3 -6.24 -6.86 -28.43
N LYS A 4 -5.06 -6.45 -28.91
CA LYS A 4 -4.88 -6.18 -30.34
C LYS A 4 -4.56 -7.46 -31.11
N PRO A 5 -5.05 -7.60 -32.36
CA PRO A 5 -4.76 -8.79 -33.17
C PRO A 5 -3.26 -9.12 -33.30
N ALA A 6 -2.41 -8.09 -33.42
CA ALA A 6 -0.96 -8.27 -33.48
C ALA A 6 -0.36 -8.84 -32.18
N GLU A 7 -0.80 -8.36 -31.02
CA GLU A 7 -0.37 -8.86 -29.71
C GLU A 7 -0.81 -10.31 -29.49
N ILE A 8 -2.05 -10.65 -29.91
CA ILE A 8 -2.57 -12.01 -29.82
C ILE A 8 -1.77 -12.96 -30.71
N ALA A 9 -1.41 -12.52 -31.92
CA ALA A 9 -0.58 -13.31 -32.84
C ALA A 9 0.84 -13.54 -32.28
N GLU A 10 1.43 -12.53 -31.66
CA GLU A 10 2.75 -12.63 -31.00
C GLU A 10 2.71 -13.62 -29.83
N VAL A 11 1.72 -13.52 -28.95
CA VAL A 11 1.54 -14.43 -27.81
C VAL A 11 1.26 -15.86 -28.32
N SER A 12 0.46 -16.01 -29.38
CA SER A 12 0.20 -17.30 -30.01
C SER A 12 1.49 -17.96 -30.50
N LYS A 13 2.35 -17.19 -31.18
CA LYS A 13 3.64 -17.67 -31.67
C LYS A 13 4.59 -18.06 -30.54
N ALA A 14 4.61 -17.28 -29.45
CA ALA A 14 5.50 -17.51 -28.31
C ALA A 14 5.05 -18.69 -27.46
N SER A 15 3.74 -18.88 -27.28
CA SER A 15 3.15 -19.88 -26.39
C SER A 15 2.74 -21.20 -27.06
N GLY A 16 2.61 -21.21 -28.39
CA GLY A 16 2.06 -22.34 -29.14
C GLY A 16 0.54 -22.53 -28.99
N VAL A 17 -0.14 -21.59 -28.32
CA VAL A 17 -1.60 -21.60 -28.15
C VAL A 17 -2.24 -20.92 -29.33
N SER A 18 -3.33 -21.51 -29.91
CA SER A 18 -3.98 -20.95 -31.09
C SER A 18 -4.61 -19.59 -30.83
N VAL A 19 -4.68 -18.74 -31.85
CA VAL A 19 -5.27 -17.38 -31.82
C VAL A 19 -6.71 -17.43 -31.29
N GLU A 20 -7.51 -18.37 -31.76
CA GLU A 20 -8.91 -18.52 -31.33
C GLU A 20 -9.04 -18.83 -29.84
N LYS A 21 -8.18 -19.72 -29.32
CA LYS A 21 -8.12 -20.02 -27.88
C LYS A 21 -7.73 -18.80 -27.04
N LEU A 22 -6.74 -18.03 -27.50
CA LEU A 22 -6.32 -16.80 -26.83
C LEU A 22 -7.42 -15.75 -26.84
N GLN A 23 -8.09 -15.55 -27.97
CA GLN A 23 -9.22 -14.62 -28.09
C GLN A 23 -10.39 -15.02 -27.17
N ALA A 24 -10.79 -16.30 -27.21
CA ALA A 24 -11.83 -16.78 -26.32
C ALA A 24 -11.49 -16.63 -24.85
N ARG A 25 -10.24 -16.89 -24.47
CA ARG A 25 -9.79 -16.71 -23.09
C ARG A 25 -9.71 -15.25 -22.68
N ALA A 26 -9.21 -14.37 -23.53
CA ALA A 26 -9.17 -12.94 -23.28
C ALA A 26 -10.59 -12.36 -23.10
N ALA A 27 -11.54 -12.77 -23.96
CA ALA A 27 -12.95 -12.38 -23.83
C ALA A 27 -13.57 -12.88 -22.51
N ALA A 28 -13.31 -14.14 -22.13
CA ALA A 28 -13.82 -14.72 -20.88
C ALA A 28 -13.24 -14.07 -19.62
N LEU A 29 -12.05 -13.46 -19.71
CA LEU A 29 -11.38 -12.76 -18.62
C LEU A 29 -11.61 -11.25 -18.64
N HIS A 30 -12.43 -10.74 -19.57
CA HIS A 30 -12.73 -9.31 -19.63
C HIS A 30 -13.51 -8.87 -18.40
N GLU A 31 -13.02 -7.82 -17.74
CA GLU A 31 -13.63 -7.25 -16.53
C GLU A 31 -14.24 -5.88 -16.85
N SER A 32 -15.44 -5.62 -16.34
CA SER A 32 -16.11 -4.32 -16.48
C SER A 32 -15.46 -3.25 -15.62
N ASN A 33 -14.93 -3.63 -14.46
CA ASN A 33 -14.18 -2.76 -13.55
C ASN A 33 -12.93 -3.50 -13.04
N PRO A 34 -11.79 -3.41 -13.75
CA PRO A 34 -10.57 -4.12 -13.37
C PRO A 34 -10.01 -3.73 -12.01
N MET A 35 -10.27 -2.50 -11.54
CA MET A 35 -9.79 -2.04 -10.23
C MET A 35 -10.40 -2.86 -9.10
N LEU A 36 -11.68 -3.23 -9.20
CA LEU A 36 -12.40 -4.04 -8.22
C LEU A 36 -12.43 -5.54 -8.59
N GLY A 37 -11.70 -5.93 -9.62
CA GLY A 37 -11.76 -7.24 -10.22
C GLY A 37 -10.78 -8.27 -9.67
N HIS A 38 -10.36 -9.17 -10.55
CA HIS A 38 -9.52 -10.34 -10.24
C HIS A 38 -8.04 -9.98 -10.26
N ARG A 39 -7.58 -9.28 -9.25
CA ARG A 39 -6.18 -8.83 -9.07
C ARG A 39 -5.74 -8.97 -7.61
N GLY A 40 -4.48 -8.68 -7.33
CA GLY A 40 -3.92 -8.69 -5.97
C GLY A 40 -4.08 -10.05 -5.29
N CYS A 41 -4.45 -10.07 -4.01
CA CYS A 41 -4.62 -11.31 -3.25
C CYS A 41 -5.66 -12.26 -3.86
N ARG A 42 -6.68 -11.74 -4.55
CA ARG A 42 -7.71 -12.55 -5.24
C ARG A 42 -7.08 -13.42 -6.32
N LEU A 43 -6.18 -12.83 -7.12
CA LEU A 43 -5.39 -13.55 -8.13
C LEU A 43 -4.47 -14.57 -7.48
N GLY A 44 -3.79 -14.20 -6.39
CA GLY A 44 -2.90 -15.10 -5.66
C GLY A 44 -3.60 -16.29 -5.01
N ILE A 45 -4.89 -16.16 -4.67
CA ILE A 45 -5.70 -17.27 -4.14
C ILE A 45 -6.14 -18.22 -5.24
N THR A 46 -6.53 -17.70 -6.39
CA THR A 46 -7.02 -18.52 -7.51
C THR A 46 -5.91 -19.11 -8.37
N TYR A 47 -4.74 -18.45 -8.43
CA TYR A 47 -3.54 -18.88 -9.14
C TYR A 47 -2.32 -18.74 -8.24
N PRO A 48 -2.21 -19.56 -7.19
CA PRO A 48 -1.17 -19.42 -6.16
C PRO A 48 0.24 -19.54 -6.71
N GLU A 49 0.43 -20.28 -7.81
CA GLU A 49 1.72 -20.45 -8.51
C GLU A 49 2.34 -19.11 -8.94
N ILE A 50 1.53 -18.08 -9.22
CA ILE A 50 2.03 -16.74 -9.55
C ILE A 50 2.74 -16.13 -8.34
N TYR A 51 2.12 -16.19 -7.16
CA TYR A 51 2.69 -15.66 -5.94
C TYR A 51 3.88 -16.49 -5.44
N GLU A 52 3.81 -17.81 -5.57
CA GLU A 52 4.92 -18.70 -5.25
C GLU A 52 6.14 -18.41 -6.12
N MET A 53 5.95 -18.20 -7.41
CA MET A 53 7.02 -17.83 -8.35
C MET A 53 7.61 -16.47 -8.00
N GLN A 54 6.80 -15.45 -7.71
CA GLN A 54 7.27 -14.12 -7.33
C GLN A 54 8.01 -14.15 -5.99
N ALA A 55 7.47 -14.83 -4.97
CA ALA A 55 8.13 -14.98 -3.68
C ALA A 55 9.47 -15.70 -3.81
N ARG A 56 9.53 -16.77 -4.62
CA ARG A 56 10.77 -17.49 -4.92
C ARG A 56 11.80 -16.56 -5.56
N ALA A 57 11.41 -15.80 -6.57
CA ALA A 57 12.29 -14.85 -7.26
C ALA A 57 12.89 -13.81 -6.31
N ILE A 58 12.06 -13.25 -5.41
CA ILE A 58 12.50 -12.25 -4.41
C ILE A 58 13.48 -12.87 -3.41
N LEU A 59 13.12 -14.01 -2.81
CA LEU A 59 13.93 -14.67 -1.78
C LEU A 59 15.24 -15.20 -2.35
N GLU A 60 15.21 -15.80 -3.55
CA GLU A 60 16.43 -16.29 -4.21
C GLU A 60 17.35 -15.14 -4.64
N ALA A 61 16.81 -14.03 -5.13
CA ALA A 61 17.62 -12.86 -5.48
C ALA A 61 18.34 -12.31 -4.25
N ALA A 62 17.65 -12.17 -3.12
CA ALA A 62 18.28 -11.70 -1.88
C ALA A 62 19.33 -12.70 -1.36
N ALA A 63 19.07 -14.01 -1.41
CA ALA A 63 20.04 -15.04 -1.05
C ALA A 63 21.29 -14.98 -1.95
N ASN A 64 21.11 -14.78 -3.25
CA ASN A 64 22.22 -14.68 -4.20
C ASN A 64 23.08 -13.43 -3.95
N VAL A 65 22.47 -12.29 -3.57
CA VAL A 65 23.23 -11.08 -3.20
C VAL A 65 24.14 -11.35 -2.01
N VAL A 66 23.62 -12.01 -0.97
CA VAL A 66 24.42 -12.36 0.21
C VAL A 66 25.51 -13.35 -0.15
N ALA A 67 25.22 -14.38 -0.94
CA ALA A 67 26.20 -15.38 -1.38
C ALA A 67 27.32 -14.76 -2.21
N ALA A 68 27.04 -13.68 -2.95
CA ALA A 68 28.04 -12.92 -3.69
C ALA A 68 28.85 -11.93 -2.84
N GLY A 69 28.69 -11.94 -1.49
CA GLY A 69 29.37 -11.03 -0.57
C GLY A 69 28.69 -9.67 -0.40
N GLY A 70 27.47 -9.48 -0.92
CA GLY A 70 26.66 -8.30 -0.69
C GLY A 70 26.09 -8.24 0.72
N LYS A 71 25.67 -7.05 1.15
CA LYS A 71 25.01 -6.88 2.45
C LYS A 71 23.60 -7.48 2.43
N PRO A 72 23.15 -8.12 3.52
CA PRO A 72 21.76 -8.52 3.66
C PRO A 72 20.81 -7.33 3.50
N VAL A 73 19.71 -7.54 2.80
CA VAL A 73 18.62 -6.57 2.67
C VAL A 73 17.48 -6.94 3.61
N GLN A 74 16.81 -5.95 4.17
CA GLN A 74 15.56 -6.16 4.90
C GLN A 74 14.45 -6.34 3.88
N LEU A 75 13.97 -7.58 3.73
CA LEU A 75 12.91 -7.90 2.78
C LEU A 75 11.53 -7.68 3.40
N GLU A 76 10.67 -7.01 2.66
CA GLU A 76 9.27 -6.83 2.98
C GLU A 76 8.43 -7.32 1.80
N ILE A 77 7.68 -8.40 2.01
CA ILE A 77 6.78 -8.96 1.00
C ILE A 77 5.37 -8.49 1.33
N MET A 78 4.81 -7.65 0.46
CA MET A 78 3.52 -7.02 0.67
C MET A 78 2.45 -7.66 -0.20
N ILE A 79 1.35 -8.11 0.43
CA ILE A 79 0.20 -8.70 -0.25
C ILE A 79 -0.86 -7.61 -0.42
N PRO A 80 -1.23 -7.24 -1.68
CA PRO A 80 -2.17 -6.16 -1.94
C PRO A 80 -3.62 -6.64 -1.89
N LEU A 81 -4.56 -5.69 -1.78
CA LEU A 81 -6.01 -5.88 -1.86
C LEU A 81 -6.63 -6.82 -0.81
N VAL A 82 -5.95 -7.03 0.30
CA VAL A 82 -6.48 -7.85 1.39
C VAL A 82 -7.70 -7.16 2.00
N GLY A 83 -8.83 -7.85 2.00
CA GLY A 83 -10.05 -7.44 2.68
C GLY A 83 -10.41 -8.34 3.85
N PHE A 84 -9.96 -9.58 3.85
CA PHE A 84 -10.20 -10.58 4.87
C PHE A 84 -8.87 -11.15 5.41
N LYS A 85 -8.77 -11.35 6.72
CA LYS A 85 -7.60 -11.99 7.33
C LYS A 85 -7.24 -13.32 6.65
N ALA A 86 -8.23 -14.14 6.32
CA ALA A 86 -8.03 -15.44 5.69
C ALA A 86 -7.34 -15.36 4.32
N GLU A 87 -7.45 -14.25 3.59
CA GLU A 87 -6.71 -14.02 2.34
C GLU A 87 -5.21 -13.89 2.64
N LEU A 88 -4.88 -13.07 3.63
CA LEU A 88 -3.50 -12.89 4.08
C LEU A 88 -2.90 -14.19 4.64
N ASP A 89 -3.63 -14.88 5.52
CA ASP A 89 -3.17 -16.13 6.13
C ASP A 89 -2.81 -17.19 5.09
N ARG A 90 -3.65 -17.36 4.07
CA ARG A 90 -3.43 -18.33 2.99
C ARG A 90 -2.18 -18.00 2.17
N LEU A 91 -2.01 -16.74 1.79
CA LEU A 91 -0.88 -16.32 0.97
C LEU A 91 0.42 -16.26 1.77
N ALA A 92 0.37 -15.86 3.04
CA ALA A 92 1.51 -15.91 3.95
C ALA A 92 2.02 -17.35 4.14
N ALA A 93 1.12 -18.30 4.33
CA ALA A 93 1.48 -19.72 4.42
C ALA A 93 2.17 -20.25 3.15
N ARG A 94 1.70 -19.83 1.96
CA ARG A 94 2.33 -20.18 0.68
C ARG A 94 3.75 -19.61 0.56
N ILE A 95 3.93 -18.34 0.92
CA ILE A 95 5.24 -17.68 0.91
C ILE A 95 6.19 -18.36 1.90
N ALA A 96 5.71 -18.69 3.09
CA ALA A 96 6.50 -19.42 4.09
C ALA A 96 6.94 -20.81 3.58
N GLN A 97 6.08 -21.52 2.87
CA GLN A 97 6.45 -22.80 2.25
C GLN A 97 7.55 -22.64 1.20
N VAL A 98 7.45 -21.61 0.36
CA VAL A 98 8.51 -21.27 -0.62
C VAL A 98 9.85 -20.97 0.07
N ALA A 99 9.80 -20.22 1.18
CA ALA A 99 11.00 -19.90 1.96
C ALA A 99 11.64 -21.18 2.55
N GLU A 100 10.85 -22.09 3.10
CA GLU A 100 11.34 -23.37 3.60
C GLU A 100 11.96 -24.25 2.50
N ASP A 101 11.38 -24.26 1.30
CA ASP A 101 11.93 -25.00 0.16
C ASP A 101 13.27 -24.44 -0.29
N ILE A 102 13.42 -23.10 -0.30
CA ILE A 102 14.69 -22.43 -0.59
C ILE A 102 15.72 -22.75 0.50
N LYS A 103 15.33 -22.72 1.77
CA LYS A 103 16.19 -23.04 2.89
C LYS A 103 16.73 -24.47 2.79
N LYS A 104 15.88 -25.43 2.43
CA LYS A 104 16.30 -26.82 2.20
C LYS A 104 17.26 -26.95 1.02
N ALA A 105 17.02 -26.20 -0.06
CA ALA A 105 17.85 -26.29 -1.28
C ALA A 105 19.19 -25.56 -1.16
N LYS A 106 19.24 -24.40 -0.46
CA LYS A 106 20.41 -23.52 -0.38
C LYS A 106 21.07 -23.46 1.01
N GLY A 107 20.50 -24.14 2.01
CA GLY A 107 20.99 -24.14 3.39
C GLY A 107 20.55 -22.94 4.23
N SER A 108 20.14 -21.85 3.60
CA SER A 108 19.66 -20.65 4.28
C SER A 108 18.64 -19.88 3.42
N VAL A 109 17.83 -19.06 4.08
CA VAL A 109 16.92 -18.10 3.45
C VAL A 109 17.11 -16.75 4.14
N PRO A 110 17.06 -15.62 3.42
CA PRO A 110 17.10 -14.29 4.03
C PRO A 110 15.95 -14.07 5.02
N GLU A 111 16.16 -13.23 6.02
CA GLU A 111 15.07 -12.74 6.86
C GLU A 111 14.11 -11.90 6.01
N TYR A 112 12.82 -12.05 6.24
CA TYR A 112 11.79 -11.33 5.54
C TYR A 112 10.58 -11.08 6.45
N MET A 113 9.83 -10.03 6.16
CA MET A 113 8.55 -9.75 6.79
C MET A 113 7.44 -9.92 5.76
N ILE A 114 6.28 -10.39 6.23
CA ILE A 114 5.06 -10.44 5.44
C ILE A 114 4.09 -9.39 5.98
N GLY A 115 3.63 -8.52 5.10
CA GLY A 115 2.63 -7.51 5.43
C GLY A 115 1.60 -7.35 4.35
N THR A 116 0.77 -6.36 4.51
CA THR A 116 -0.31 -6.10 3.56
C THR A 116 -0.47 -4.63 3.26
N MET A 117 -1.07 -4.35 2.11
CA MET A 117 -1.60 -3.03 1.80
C MET A 117 -2.98 -2.89 2.45
N ILE A 118 -3.16 -1.80 3.20
CA ILE A 118 -4.49 -1.37 3.68
C ILE A 118 -5.01 -0.36 2.67
N GLU A 119 -5.86 -0.82 1.78
CA GLU A 119 -6.36 -0.03 0.66
C GLU A 119 -7.85 -0.24 0.37
N LEU A 120 -8.51 -1.02 1.23
CA LEU A 120 -9.96 -1.21 1.24
C LEU A 120 -10.51 -0.73 2.58
N PRO A 121 -11.66 -0.01 2.63
CA PRO A 121 -12.28 0.42 3.87
C PRO A 121 -12.52 -0.74 4.85
N ARG A 122 -12.91 -1.93 4.34
CA ARG A 122 -13.06 -3.12 5.17
C ARG A 122 -11.76 -3.52 5.86
N ALA A 123 -10.63 -3.48 5.15
CA ALA A 123 -9.33 -3.80 5.73
C ALA A 123 -8.98 -2.84 6.87
N ALA A 124 -9.21 -1.54 6.69
CA ALA A 124 -9.01 -0.54 7.73
C ALA A 124 -9.88 -0.81 8.98
N LEU A 125 -11.16 -1.11 8.78
CA LEU A 125 -12.09 -1.44 9.87
C LEU A 125 -11.74 -2.75 10.58
N ARG A 126 -11.10 -3.70 9.92
CA ARG A 126 -10.70 -5.02 10.48
C ARG A 126 -9.18 -5.15 10.68
N ALA A 127 -8.49 -4.03 10.78
CA ALA A 127 -7.03 -3.99 10.90
C ALA A 127 -6.48 -4.78 12.11
N ALA A 128 -7.22 -4.86 13.22
CA ALA A 128 -6.83 -5.67 14.37
C ALA A 128 -6.65 -7.15 14.00
N GLU A 129 -7.62 -7.74 13.29
CA GLU A 129 -7.53 -9.14 12.84
C GLU A 129 -6.39 -9.36 11.85
N ILE A 130 -6.22 -8.42 10.91
CA ILE A 130 -5.19 -8.50 9.88
C ILE A 130 -3.79 -8.40 10.51
N ALA A 131 -3.63 -7.58 11.56
CA ALA A 131 -2.37 -7.42 12.29
C ALA A 131 -1.94 -8.66 13.09
N GLU A 132 -2.83 -9.65 13.31
CA GLU A 132 -2.42 -10.92 13.89
C GLU A 132 -1.40 -11.65 12.99
N THR A 133 -1.53 -11.50 11.68
CA THR A 133 -0.63 -12.12 10.68
C THR A 133 0.36 -11.11 10.10
N ALA A 134 -0.10 -9.91 9.75
CA ALA A 134 0.75 -8.89 9.14
C ALA A 134 1.79 -8.35 10.12
N GLU A 135 3.02 -8.21 9.65
CA GLU A 135 4.13 -7.60 10.38
C GLU A 135 4.30 -6.11 10.04
N PHE A 136 3.70 -5.68 8.93
CA PHE A 136 3.61 -4.28 8.55
C PHE A 136 2.34 -3.98 7.76
N PHE A 137 1.90 -2.72 7.80
CA PHE A 137 0.89 -2.17 6.92
C PHE A 137 1.47 -1.07 6.04
N SER A 138 1.07 -1.07 4.77
CA SER A 138 1.28 0.06 3.88
C SER A 138 -0.08 0.57 3.42
N PHE A 139 -0.41 1.83 3.72
CA PHE A 139 -1.67 2.41 3.27
C PHE A 139 -1.61 2.71 1.78
N GLY A 140 -2.37 1.96 0.98
CA GLY A 140 -2.51 2.14 -0.46
C GLY A 140 -3.54 3.23 -0.75
N THR A 141 -3.13 4.49 -0.60
CA THR A 141 -4.06 5.62 -0.57
C THR A 141 -4.73 5.91 -1.90
N ASN A 142 -4.19 5.45 -3.03
CA ASN A 142 -4.88 5.57 -4.31
C ASN A 142 -6.19 4.76 -4.30
N ASP A 143 -6.10 3.47 -3.99
CA ASP A 143 -7.27 2.58 -3.96
C ASP A 143 -8.17 2.88 -2.75
N LEU A 144 -7.59 3.22 -1.60
CA LEU A 144 -8.36 3.59 -0.42
C LEU A 144 -9.22 4.85 -0.67
N THR A 145 -8.69 5.86 -1.35
CA THR A 145 -9.43 7.06 -1.76
C THR A 145 -10.56 6.71 -2.71
N GLN A 146 -10.28 5.93 -3.75
CA GLN A 146 -11.28 5.50 -4.73
C GLN A 146 -12.44 4.73 -4.06
N THR A 147 -12.12 3.78 -3.20
CA THR A 147 -13.11 2.92 -2.56
C THR A 147 -13.88 3.62 -1.44
N THR A 148 -13.26 4.56 -0.74
CA THR A 148 -13.92 5.35 0.31
C THR A 148 -14.89 6.36 -0.28
N LEU A 149 -14.48 7.07 -1.33
CA LEU A 149 -15.30 8.11 -1.97
C LEU A 149 -16.24 7.54 -3.05
N GLY A 150 -16.08 6.27 -3.46
CA GLY A 150 -16.82 5.69 -4.58
C GLY A 150 -16.50 6.37 -5.92
N LEU A 151 -15.26 6.85 -6.10
CA LEU A 151 -14.82 7.58 -7.29
C LEU A 151 -13.76 6.75 -8.03
N SER A 152 -13.89 6.68 -9.35
CA SER A 152 -12.80 6.22 -10.21
C SER A 152 -11.83 7.37 -10.46
N ARG A 153 -10.54 7.16 -10.19
CA ARG A 153 -9.48 8.14 -10.47
C ARG A 153 -9.44 8.51 -11.96
N ASP A 154 -9.66 7.53 -12.83
CA ASP A 154 -9.60 7.71 -14.27
C ASP A 154 -10.79 8.51 -14.81
N ASP A 155 -11.96 8.41 -14.15
CA ASP A 155 -13.19 9.07 -14.58
C ASP A 155 -13.45 10.38 -13.83
N ALA A 156 -12.87 10.58 -12.65
CA ALA A 156 -13.14 11.74 -11.78
C ALA A 156 -12.79 13.08 -12.45
N GLY A 157 -11.86 13.11 -13.38
CA GLY A 157 -11.46 14.29 -14.12
C GLY A 157 -12.61 15.00 -14.84
N MET A 158 -13.71 14.29 -15.15
CA MET A 158 -14.89 14.86 -15.83
C MET A 158 -15.70 15.83 -14.94
N PHE A 159 -15.67 15.67 -13.62
CA PHE A 159 -16.51 16.48 -12.71
C PHE A 159 -15.75 17.04 -11.49
N LEU A 160 -14.57 16.56 -11.19
CA LEU A 160 -13.83 16.93 -9.97
C LEU A 160 -13.50 18.41 -9.92
N ASN A 161 -13.15 19.03 -11.06
CA ASN A 161 -12.92 20.45 -11.17
C ASN A 161 -14.18 21.28 -10.83
N ASP A 162 -15.37 20.81 -11.23
CA ASP A 162 -16.63 21.45 -10.88
C ASP A 162 -16.92 21.37 -9.39
N TYR A 163 -16.59 20.24 -8.74
CA TYR A 163 -16.73 20.08 -7.30
C TYR A 163 -15.85 21.06 -6.53
N ILE A 164 -14.61 21.27 -6.98
CA ILE A 164 -13.69 22.24 -6.38
C ILE A 164 -14.21 23.67 -6.61
N ASN A 165 -14.57 24.01 -7.84
CA ASN A 165 -15.05 25.36 -8.19
C ASN A 165 -16.35 25.76 -7.49
N LYS A 166 -17.20 24.76 -7.19
CA LYS A 166 -18.46 24.96 -6.45
C LYS A 166 -18.31 24.83 -4.93
N GLY A 167 -17.09 24.61 -4.45
CA GLY A 167 -16.80 24.49 -3.02
C GLY A 167 -17.37 23.24 -2.34
N VAL A 168 -17.69 22.18 -3.10
CA VAL A 168 -18.12 20.89 -2.55
C VAL A 168 -16.96 20.19 -1.86
N ILE A 169 -15.77 20.27 -2.44
CA ILE A 169 -14.51 19.82 -1.85
C ILE A 169 -13.47 20.92 -1.94
N ALA A 170 -12.56 20.99 -0.97
CA ALA A 170 -11.54 22.05 -0.93
C ALA A 170 -10.41 21.83 -1.95
N ARG A 171 -10.08 20.57 -2.24
CA ARG A 171 -8.98 20.17 -3.13
C ARG A 171 -9.20 18.77 -3.69
N ASP A 172 -8.41 18.41 -4.69
CA ASP A 172 -8.43 17.09 -5.31
C ASP A 172 -7.99 16.00 -4.31
N PRO A 173 -8.86 15.03 -3.96
CA PRO A 173 -8.57 13.98 -3.00
C PRO A 173 -7.54 12.95 -3.51
N PHE A 174 -7.20 12.96 -4.79
CA PHE A 174 -6.13 12.14 -5.37
C PHE A 174 -4.75 12.80 -5.31
N VAL A 175 -4.71 14.11 -5.00
CA VAL A 175 -3.47 14.87 -4.82
C VAL A 175 -3.11 14.98 -3.34
N SER A 176 -4.09 15.32 -2.49
CA SER A 176 -3.92 15.49 -1.05
C SER A 176 -4.97 14.66 -0.33
N ILE A 177 -4.55 13.94 0.73
CA ILE A 177 -5.45 13.03 1.47
C ILE A 177 -6.70 13.79 1.96
N ASP A 178 -7.87 13.21 1.70
CA ASP A 178 -9.10 13.53 2.42
C ASP A 178 -8.97 13.09 3.88
N VAL A 179 -8.59 14.04 4.75
CA VAL A 179 -8.26 13.76 6.15
C VAL A 179 -9.48 13.33 6.96
N ASP A 180 -10.67 13.79 6.56
CA ASP A 180 -11.92 13.53 7.30
C ASP A 180 -12.48 12.13 7.01
N GLY A 181 -12.41 11.66 5.78
CA GLY A 181 -12.91 10.34 5.40
C GLY A 181 -11.79 9.29 5.31
N VAL A 182 -10.90 9.45 4.35
CA VAL A 182 -9.78 8.50 4.13
C VAL A 182 -8.83 8.53 5.32
N GLY A 183 -8.53 9.70 5.85
CA GLY A 183 -7.66 9.89 7.01
C GLY A 183 -8.24 9.24 8.28
N GLU A 184 -9.56 9.28 8.47
CA GLU A 184 -10.20 8.58 9.60
C GLU A 184 -10.00 7.07 9.50
N LEU A 185 -10.17 6.48 8.33
CA LEU A 185 -9.90 5.04 8.11
C LEU A 185 -8.43 4.68 8.40
N ILE A 186 -7.50 5.55 8.01
CA ILE A 186 -6.06 5.35 8.31
C ILE A 186 -5.82 5.40 9.82
N ARG A 187 -6.39 6.35 10.55
CA ARG A 187 -6.31 6.44 12.03
C ARG A 187 -6.88 5.20 12.71
N ILE A 188 -8.04 4.74 12.27
CA ILE A 188 -8.68 3.52 12.78
C ILE A 188 -7.75 2.31 12.59
N ALA A 189 -7.21 2.14 11.39
CA ALA A 189 -6.33 1.02 11.07
C ALA A 189 -5.01 1.08 11.86
N THR A 190 -4.40 2.26 11.98
CA THR A 190 -3.20 2.51 12.76
C THR A 190 -3.41 2.12 14.23
N THR A 191 -4.48 2.62 14.84
CA THR A 191 -4.80 2.35 16.24
C THR A 191 -5.06 0.87 16.48
N ARG A 192 -5.96 0.27 15.71
CA ARG A 192 -6.34 -1.14 15.85
C ARG A 192 -5.20 -2.09 15.55
N GLY A 193 -4.40 -1.78 14.52
CA GLY A 193 -3.23 -2.58 14.17
C GLY A 193 -2.20 -2.60 15.29
N ARG A 194 -1.83 -1.44 15.83
CA ARG A 194 -0.86 -1.33 16.94
C ARG A 194 -1.38 -1.88 18.27
N GLN A 195 -2.67 -1.86 18.51
CA GLN A 195 -3.26 -2.54 19.68
C GLN A 195 -3.04 -4.05 19.63
N THR A 196 -3.09 -4.66 18.44
CA THR A 196 -2.84 -6.09 18.26
C THR A 196 -1.34 -6.40 18.21
N ARG A 197 -0.56 -5.60 17.48
CA ARG A 197 0.89 -5.75 17.32
C ARG A 197 1.58 -4.42 17.57
N ASN A 198 2.11 -4.22 18.77
CA ASN A 198 2.74 -2.96 19.15
C ASN A 198 3.94 -2.58 18.26
N SER A 199 4.66 -3.57 17.73
CA SER A 199 5.79 -3.39 16.80
C SER A 199 5.37 -3.31 15.33
N LEU A 200 4.09 -3.16 15.03
CA LEU A 200 3.58 -3.09 13.66
C LEU A 200 4.19 -1.88 12.94
N LYS A 201 4.96 -2.13 11.89
CA LYS A 201 5.50 -1.08 11.03
C LYS A 201 4.40 -0.53 10.14
N LEU A 202 4.27 0.79 10.11
CA LEU A 202 3.21 1.48 9.38
C LEU A 202 3.79 2.48 8.39
N GLY A 203 3.32 2.44 7.16
CA GLY A 203 3.73 3.39 6.14
C GLY A 203 2.64 3.69 5.14
N ILE A 204 2.93 4.62 4.25
CA ILE A 204 2.03 5.01 3.17
C ILE A 204 2.71 4.79 1.83
N CYS A 205 1.95 4.32 0.86
CA CYS A 205 2.29 4.32 -0.55
C CYS A 205 1.14 4.91 -1.37
N GLY A 206 1.44 5.35 -2.56
CA GLY A 206 0.53 6.08 -3.42
C GLY A 206 1.00 7.52 -3.64
N GLU A 207 0.24 8.29 -4.40
CA GLU A 207 0.62 9.64 -4.81
C GLU A 207 0.76 10.62 -3.62
N HIS A 208 -0.01 10.39 -2.57
CA HIS A 208 -0.06 11.22 -1.37
C HIS A 208 1.27 11.24 -0.58
N GLY A 209 2.11 10.22 -0.71
CA GLY A 209 3.42 10.17 -0.05
C GLY A 209 4.39 11.27 -0.49
N GLY A 210 4.09 11.97 -1.59
CA GLY A 210 4.84 13.13 -2.08
C GLY A 210 4.16 14.48 -1.86
N ASP A 211 2.95 14.52 -1.30
CA ASP A 211 2.22 15.74 -0.99
C ASP A 211 2.55 16.24 0.42
N PRO A 212 2.96 17.53 0.59
CA PRO A 212 3.37 18.06 1.90
C PRO A 212 2.33 17.93 3.00
N GLU A 213 1.07 18.21 2.73
CA GLU A 213 0.01 18.15 3.74
C GLU A 213 -0.29 16.70 4.14
N SER A 214 -0.27 15.80 3.18
CA SER A 214 -0.41 14.36 3.44
C SER A 214 0.76 13.80 4.24
N VAL A 215 1.99 14.26 4.00
CA VAL A 215 3.18 13.88 4.79
C VAL A 215 3.08 14.37 6.23
N LYS A 216 2.59 15.59 6.45
CA LYS A 216 2.33 16.13 7.80
C LYS A 216 1.28 15.29 8.54
N PHE A 217 0.17 14.98 7.87
CA PHE A 217 -0.85 14.09 8.40
C PHE A 217 -0.28 12.72 8.80
N CYS A 218 0.55 12.11 7.95
CA CYS A 218 1.22 10.84 8.26
C CYS A 218 2.10 10.94 9.52
N HIS A 219 2.81 12.06 9.69
CA HIS A 219 3.60 12.33 10.89
C HIS A 219 2.71 12.44 12.14
N GLU A 220 1.61 13.19 12.07
CA GLU A 220 0.68 13.40 13.20
C GLU A 220 0.07 12.10 13.71
N ILE A 221 -0.25 11.16 12.81
CA ILE A 221 -0.80 9.85 13.20
C ILE A 221 0.27 8.80 13.51
N GLY A 222 1.55 9.18 13.46
CA GLY A 222 2.69 8.36 13.85
C GLY A 222 3.01 7.23 12.88
N LEU A 223 2.93 7.45 11.56
CA LEU A 223 3.46 6.50 10.60
C LEU A 223 4.99 6.48 10.63
N ASP A 224 5.57 5.31 10.36
CA ASP A 224 7.02 5.11 10.43
C ASP A 224 7.73 5.57 9.14
N TYR A 225 7.04 5.55 8.00
CA TYR A 225 7.61 5.97 6.71
C TYR A 225 6.56 6.46 5.73
N VAL A 226 7.01 7.25 4.76
CA VAL A 226 6.29 7.58 3.53
C VAL A 226 7.08 7.11 2.32
N SER A 227 6.38 6.58 1.31
CA SER A 227 6.94 6.22 0.01
C SER A 227 6.49 7.24 -1.02
N CYS A 228 7.41 7.76 -1.81
CA CYS A 228 7.10 8.72 -2.86
C CYS A 228 7.96 8.48 -4.10
N SER A 229 7.57 9.07 -5.23
CA SER A 229 8.40 9.04 -6.43
C SER A 229 9.72 9.77 -6.21
N PRO A 230 10.81 9.39 -6.92
CA PRO A 230 12.11 10.07 -6.80
C PRO A 230 12.02 11.59 -7.00
N PHE A 231 11.16 12.04 -7.89
CA PHE A 231 10.96 13.48 -8.19
C PHE A 231 10.36 14.25 -7.00
N ARG A 232 9.67 13.58 -6.08
CA ARG A 232 9.04 14.17 -4.90
C ARG A 232 9.86 14.02 -3.62
N LEU A 233 11.00 13.33 -3.67
CA LEU A 233 11.81 13.03 -2.50
C LEU A 233 12.22 14.27 -1.71
N LEU A 234 12.68 15.33 -2.38
CA LEU A 234 13.08 16.58 -1.71
C LEU A 234 11.90 17.25 -1.01
N THR A 235 10.75 17.30 -1.67
CA THR A 235 9.51 17.86 -1.11
C THR A 235 9.03 17.06 0.11
N ALA A 236 9.02 15.74 0.01
CA ALA A 236 8.60 14.87 1.12
C ALA A 236 9.53 15.00 2.33
N ARG A 237 10.84 15.04 2.12
CA ARG A 237 11.82 15.24 3.21
C ARG A 237 11.68 16.60 3.89
N LEU A 238 11.45 17.66 3.10
CA LEU A 238 11.22 19.00 3.65
C LEU A 238 9.92 19.04 4.48
N ALA A 239 8.83 18.46 3.96
CA ALA A 239 7.55 18.38 4.66
C ALA A 239 7.67 17.59 5.99
N ALA A 240 8.38 16.47 5.98
CA ALA A 240 8.64 15.70 7.20
C ALA A 240 9.44 16.50 8.24
N ALA A 241 10.48 17.23 7.81
CA ALA A 241 11.25 18.09 8.70
C ALA A 241 10.40 19.23 9.28
N GLN A 242 9.55 19.85 8.45
CA GLN A 242 8.61 20.89 8.91
C GLN A 242 7.61 20.35 9.94
N ALA A 243 7.06 19.14 9.72
CA ALA A 243 6.13 18.51 10.66
C ALA A 243 6.77 18.34 12.05
N VAL A 244 8.00 17.84 12.11
CA VAL A 244 8.76 17.70 13.38
C VAL A 244 8.99 19.06 14.08
N LEU A 245 9.31 20.11 13.31
CA LEU A 245 9.52 21.45 13.88
C LEU A 245 8.21 22.03 14.43
N GLN A 246 7.10 21.86 13.72
CA GLN A 246 5.78 22.31 14.18
C GLN A 246 5.35 21.60 15.46
N GLU A 247 5.55 20.29 15.55
CA GLU A 247 5.27 19.52 16.78
C GLU A 247 6.08 20.04 17.97
N ARG A 248 7.38 20.29 17.79
CA ARG A 248 8.26 20.84 18.84
C ARG A 248 7.84 22.23 19.30
N GLN A 249 7.43 23.10 18.38
CA GLN A 249 6.95 24.45 18.71
C GLN A 249 5.64 24.39 19.50
N ALA A 250 4.67 23.61 19.08
CA ALA A 250 3.40 23.41 19.79
C ALA A 250 3.63 22.84 21.20
N GLY A 251 4.57 21.90 21.35
CA GLY A 251 4.96 21.35 22.66
C GLY A 251 5.66 22.38 23.58
N GLN A 252 6.43 23.31 23.03
CA GLN A 252 7.03 24.41 23.80
C GLN A 252 6.00 25.46 24.22
N GLU A 253 5.09 25.84 23.33
CA GLU A 253 4.00 26.78 23.64
C GLU A 253 3.10 26.22 24.73
N SER A 254 2.71 24.96 24.67
CA SER A 254 1.94 24.28 25.72
C SER A 254 2.64 24.30 27.08
N LYS A 255 3.95 24.06 27.11
CA LYS A 255 4.74 24.14 28.36
C LYS A 255 4.85 25.56 28.91
N ASN A 256 4.94 26.56 28.04
CA ASN A 256 5.01 27.98 28.47
C ASN A 256 3.64 28.46 29.01
N LEU A 257 2.52 28.04 28.41
CA LEU A 257 1.18 28.32 28.94
C LEU A 257 0.95 27.69 30.33
N LEU A 258 1.43 26.48 30.54
CA LEU A 258 1.36 25.80 31.85
C LEU A 258 2.25 26.45 32.92
N ARG A 259 3.35 27.09 32.50
CA ARG A 259 4.26 27.82 33.44
C ARG A 259 3.79 29.23 33.77
N ASN A 260 2.99 29.88 32.88
CA ASN A 260 2.46 31.22 33.06
C ASN A 260 0.94 31.26 32.81
N PRO A 261 0.11 30.70 33.71
CA PRO A 261 -1.33 30.65 33.51
C PRO A 261 -2.07 32.01 33.57
N GLY A 262 -1.35 33.11 33.72
CA GLY A 262 -1.92 34.44 33.96
C GLY A 262 -1.58 35.55 32.95
N SER A 263 -0.91 35.26 31.80
CA SER A 263 -0.57 36.28 30.80
C SER A 263 -1.50 36.28 29.55
N GLY A 264 -2.78 35.98 29.72
CA GLY A 264 -3.79 36.15 28.72
C GLY A 264 -4.37 37.58 28.81
N THR A 265 -3.95 38.39 27.89
CA THR A 265 -4.47 39.68 27.39
C THR A 265 -5.71 40.25 28.08
N SER A 266 -5.48 41.34 28.80
CA SER A 266 -6.45 42.42 29.02
C SER A 266 -6.76 43.16 27.74
#